data_d8d5136dcc782591ccef7b2da66c7803
#
_entry.id   d8d5136dcc782591ccef7b2da66c7803
#
_cell.length_a   1.000
_cell.length_b   1.000
_cell.length_c   1.000
_cell.angle_alpha   90.00
_cell.angle_beta   90.00
_cell.angle_gamma   90.00
#
_symmetry.space_group_name_H-M   'P 1'
#
loop_
_entity.id
_entity.type
_entity.pdbx_description
1 polymer ?
#
loop_
_entity_poly.entity_id
_entity_poly.type
_entity_poly.pdbx_seq_one_letter_code
_entity_poly.pdbx_strand_id
1 'polypeptide(L)'
;MRKVQDYYFNKAKKDNYPARSVYKLEEAQKKHRFIKKGDTVLDFGCYPGSWSIYAARIVGPEGLVIGVDLQEGKKVNIAKAAEIKWFCDDMMSDDIVGKLQDIRKTYRIVLSDIAPKTSGNKWLDQQQSLILARRVLELAASLLKKDGNFYVKVFEGEDFKDFVDSVRKSFKTVKIVKPKSSRSESREVFVLGRGYKK
;
A
#
# COMPACT_ATOMS: atom_id res chain seq x y z
N MET A 1 -9.91 21.92 -12.76
CA MET A 1 -9.46 20.53 -12.64
C MET A 1 -7.96 20.31 -12.92
N ARG A 2 -7.38 20.83 -14.01
CA ARG A 2 -5.93 20.75 -14.29
C ARG A 2 -5.01 21.23 -13.14
N LYS A 3 -5.35 22.33 -12.45
CA LYS A 3 -4.49 22.95 -11.41
C LYS A 3 -4.13 22.07 -10.21
N VAL A 4 -5.05 21.24 -9.69
CA VAL A 4 -4.78 20.36 -8.51
C VAL A 4 -3.91 19.17 -8.91
N GLN A 5 -4.10 18.65 -10.11
CA GLN A 5 -3.28 17.55 -10.65
C GLN A 5 -1.83 18.00 -10.83
N ASP A 6 -1.63 19.21 -11.32
CA ASP A 6 -0.31 19.80 -11.53
C ASP A 6 0.40 20.10 -10.21
N TYR A 7 -0.32 20.52 -9.16
CA TYR A 7 0.26 20.80 -7.85
C TYR A 7 0.95 19.56 -7.23
N TYR A 8 0.24 18.44 -7.08
CA TYR A 8 0.82 17.24 -6.46
C TYR A 8 1.89 16.58 -7.34
N PHE A 9 1.79 16.70 -8.66
CA PHE A 9 2.80 16.23 -9.58
C PHE A 9 4.10 17.03 -9.43
N ASN A 10 4.01 18.36 -9.44
CA ASN A 10 5.16 19.23 -9.27
C ASN A 10 5.76 19.11 -7.87
N LYS A 11 4.91 18.95 -6.85
CA LYS A 11 5.34 18.71 -5.48
C LYS A 11 6.13 17.39 -5.37
N ALA A 12 5.69 16.30 -6.02
CA ALA A 12 6.39 15.02 -5.99
C ALA A 12 7.79 15.12 -6.61
N LYS A 13 7.93 15.85 -7.72
CA LYS A 13 9.24 16.12 -8.32
C LYS A 13 10.17 16.88 -7.38
N LYS A 14 9.65 17.94 -6.72
CA LYS A 14 10.40 18.74 -5.75
C LYS A 14 10.84 17.92 -4.53
N ASP A 15 9.96 17.03 -4.05
CA ASP A 15 10.21 16.19 -2.88
C ASP A 15 10.99 14.89 -3.23
N ASN A 16 11.45 14.75 -4.49
CA ASN A 16 12.19 13.60 -5.03
C ASN A 16 11.44 12.27 -4.88
N TYR A 17 10.14 12.28 -5.21
CA TYR A 17 9.35 11.07 -5.34
C TYR A 17 9.01 10.75 -6.80
N PRO A 18 9.06 9.46 -7.20
CA PRO A 18 8.76 9.05 -8.57
C PRO A 18 7.33 9.36 -9.02
N ALA A 19 6.37 9.35 -8.08
CA ALA A 19 4.96 9.57 -8.39
C ALA A 19 4.22 10.33 -7.28
N ARG A 20 3.17 11.05 -7.68
CA ARG A 20 2.31 11.84 -6.77
C ARG A 20 1.50 10.98 -5.77
N SER A 21 1.41 9.66 -6.02
CA SER A 21 0.69 8.72 -5.15
C SER A 21 1.24 8.69 -3.72
N VAL A 22 2.49 9.10 -3.51
CA VAL A 22 3.11 9.21 -2.17
C VAL A 22 2.26 9.99 -1.19
N TYR A 23 1.57 11.05 -1.63
CA TYR A 23 0.79 11.91 -0.74
C TYR A 23 -0.44 11.23 -0.15
N LYS A 24 -0.96 10.18 -0.79
CA LYS A 24 -2.04 9.36 -0.25
C LYS A 24 -1.58 8.61 1.02
N LEU A 25 -0.36 8.07 1.01
CA LEU A 25 0.24 7.42 2.16
C LEU A 25 0.69 8.46 3.21
N GLU A 26 1.30 9.57 2.77
CA GLU A 26 1.76 10.63 3.65
C GLU A 26 0.61 11.22 4.49
N GLU A 27 -0.53 11.52 3.88
CA GLU A 27 -1.72 12.04 4.56
C GLU A 27 -2.25 11.05 5.59
N ALA A 28 -2.37 9.76 5.21
CA ALA A 28 -2.81 8.70 6.11
C ALA A 28 -1.83 8.53 7.29
N GLN A 29 -0.53 8.54 7.01
CA GLN A 29 0.50 8.40 8.04
C GLN A 29 0.53 9.59 9.01
N LYS A 30 0.43 10.82 8.52
CA LYS A 30 0.36 12.02 9.36
C LYS A 30 -0.84 11.97 10.31
N LYS A 31 -1.99 11.51 9.83
CA LYS A 31 -3.23 11.43 10.60
C LYS A 31 -3.27 10.25 11.57
N HIS A 32 -2.79 9.08 11.15
CA HIS A 32 -2.99 7.83 11.86
C HIS A 32 -1.74 7.23 12.49
N ARG A 33 -0.55 7.64 12.08
CA ARG A 33 0.76 7.25 12.63
C ARG A 33 0.91 5.73 12.80
N PHE A 34 0.57 4.97 11.75
CA PHE A 34 0.52 3.51 11.79
C PHE A 34 1.83 2.83 11.35
N ILE A 35 2.76 3.57 10.72
CA ILE A 35 4.14 3.14 10.42
C ILE A 35 5.06 3.78 11.45
N LYS A 36 5.99 3.01 12.04
CA LYS A 36 6.91 3.45 13.08
C LYS A 36 8.36 3.12 12.73
N LYS A 37 9.31 3.75 13.42
CA LYS A 37 10.74 3.40 13.32
C LYS A 37 10.95 1.92 13.62
N GLY A 38 11.86 1.28 12.87
CA GLY A 38 12.19 -0.14 12.99
C GLY A 38 11.13 -1.10 12.44
N ASP A 39 10.00 -0.61 11.91
CA ASP A 39 8.99 -1.49 11.30
C ASP A 39 9.51 -2.17 10.03
N THR A 40 8.93 -3.33 9.75
CA THR A 40 9.11 -4.05 8.49
C THR A 40 7.87 -3.91 7.64
N VAL A 41 8.05 -3.48 6.41
CA VAL A 41 6.97 -3.09 5.49
C VAL A 41 6.99 -3.96 4.25
N LEU A 42 5.82 -4.48 3.86
CA LEU A 42 5.54 -4.99 2.52
C LEU A 42 4.71 -3.95 1.76
N ASP A 43 5.11 -3.66 0.52
CA ASP A 43 4.42 -2.72 -0.37
C ASP A 43 4.09 -3.44 -1.68
N PHE A 44 2.84 -3.90 -1.83
CA PHE A 44 2.36 -4.59 -3.02
C PHE A 44 1.90 -3.59 -4.10
N GLY A 45 2.35 -3.80 -5.34
CA GLY A 45 2.15 -2.86 -6.45
C GLY A 45 3.01 -1.61 -6.26
N CYS A 46 4.26 -1.83 -5.86
CA CYS A 46 5.15 -0.76 -5.40
C CYS A 46 5.66 0.16 -6.51
N TYR A 47 5.69 -0.29 -7.78
CA TYR A 47 6.23 0.51 -8.87
C TYR A 47 5.48 1.86 -9.04
N PRO A 48 6.16 2.97 -9.24
CA PRO A 48 7.61 3.18 -9.40
C PRO A 48 8.37 3.40 -8.08
N GLY A 49 7.82 3.06 -6.91
CA GLY A 49 8.53 3.05 -5.65
C GLY A 49 8.22 4.19 -4.67
N SER A 50 7.24 5.03 -4.97
CA SER A 50 6.96 6.23 -4.15
C SER A 50 6.55 5.89 -2.71
N TRP A 51 5.74 4.86 -2.51
CA TRP A 51 5.32 4.42 -1.18
C TRP A 51 6.45 3.71 -0.44
N SER A 52 7.18 2.84 -1.13
CA SER A 52 8.36 2.18 -0.57
C SER A 52 9.41 3.18 -0.08
N ILE A 53 9.72 4.23 -0.89
CA ILE A 53 10.66 5.30 -0.52
C ILE A 53 10.16 6.07 0.71
N TYR A 54 8.87 6.43 0.74
CA TYR A 54 8.29 7.15 1.88
C TYR A 54 8.30 6.28 3.14
N ALA A 55 7.92 5.01 3.05
CA ALA A 55 7.97 4.07 4.16
C ALA A 55 9.40 3.90 4.69
N ALA A 56 10.39 3.74 3.79
CA ALA A 56 11.80 3.58 4.17
C ALA A 56 12.34 4.78 4.97
N ARG A 57 11.93 6.00 4.61
CA ARG A 57 12.29 7.22 5.38
C ARG A 57 11.71 7.20 6.79
N ILE A 58 10.49 6.66 6.98
CA ILE A 58 9.84 6.62 8.30
C ILE A 58 10.44 5.53 9.18
N VAL A 59 10.58 4.32 8.63
CA VAL A 59 11.07 3.19 9.43
C VAL A 59 12.55 3.31 9.76
N GLY A 60 13.31 4.10 8.98
CA GLY A 60 14.72 4.39 9.26
C GLY A 60 15.65 3.19 9.10
N PRO A 61 16.96 3.33 9.39
CA PRO A 61 17.99 2.36 9.04
C PRO A 61 17.82 0.99 9.72
N GLU A 62 17.10 0.91 10.82
CA GLU A 62 16.79 -0.35 11.52
C GLU A 62 15.56 -1.07 10.98
N GLY A 63 14.80 -0.42 10.09
CA GLY A 63 13.64 -0.98 9.41
C GLY A 63 14.01 -1.75 8.16
N LEU A 64 12.99 -2.30 7.51
CA LEU A 64 13.13 -2.97 6.22
C LEU A 64 11.86 -2.70 5.39
N VAL A 65 12.03 -2.40 4.11
CA VAL A 65 10.95 -2.30 3.15
C VAL A 65 11.16 -3.32 2.04
N ILE A 66 10.12 -4.08 1.72
CA ILE A 66 10.10 -4.98 0.56
C ILE A 66 8.99 -4.49 -0.36
N GLY A 67 9.38 -4.04 -1.53
CA GLY A 67 8.46 -3.66 -2.59
C GLY A 67 8.27 -4.82 -3.55
N VAL A 68 7.01 -5.24 -3.77
CA VAL A 68 6.64 -6.33 -4.68
C VAL A 68 5.88 -5.76 -5.86
N ASP A 69 6.34 -6.02 -7.07
CA ASP A 69 5.67 -5.60 -8.31
C ASP A 69 6.09 -6.51 -9.48
N LEU A 70 5.31 -6.53 -10.54
CA LEU A 70 5.66 -7.19 -11.81
C LEU A 70 6.80 -6.45 -12.55
N GLN A 71 7.04 -5.20 -12.20
CA GLN A 71 8.10 -4.37 -12.76
C GLN A 71 9.23 -4.21 -11.74
N GLU A 72 10.46 -4.30 -12.23
CA GLU A 72 11.64 -4.14 -11.39
C GLU A 72 11.76 -2.70 -10.88
N GLY A 73 11.89 -2.55 -9.57
CA GLY A 73 12.11 -1.26 -8.93
C GLY A 73 13.53 -0.75 -9.14
N LYS A 74 13.70 0.56 -9.22
CA LYS A 74 15.02 1.18 -9.33
C LYS A 74 15.72 1.22 -7.97
N LYS A 75 16.97 0.77 -7.93
CA LYS A 75 17.81 0.91 -6.73
C LYS A 75 17.92 2.39 -6.35
N VAL A 76 17.54 2.72 -5.13
CA VAL A 76 17.64 4.07 -4.58
C VAL A 76 18.48 4.04 -3.32
N ASN A 77 19.37 5.01 -3.19
CA ASN A 77 20.14 5.21 -1.97
C ASN A 77 19.61 6.46 -1.27
N ILE A 78 19.06 6.27 -0.08
CA ILE A 78 18.43 7.35 0.70
C ILE A 78 19.13 7.41 2.06
N ALA A 79 19.80 8.52 2.33
CA ALA A 79 20.50 8.70 3.60
C ALA A 79 19.55 8.52 4.80
N LYS A 80 19.99 7.77 5.82
CA LYS A 80 19.25 7.51 7.06
C LYS A 80 17.87 6.83 6.87
N ALA A 81 17.61 6.20 5.72
CA ALA A 81 16.43 5.41 5.47
C ALA A 81 16.70 3.91 5.58
N ALA A 82 15.64 3.11 5.62
CA ALA A 82 15.76 1.66 5.56
C ALA A 82 16.26 1.18 4.18
N GLU A 83 16.83 -0.02 4.15
CA GLU A 83 17.02 -0.75 2.91
C GLU A 83 15.67 -1.02 2.25
N ILE A 84 15.61 -0.82 0.93
CA ILE A 84 14.48 -1.23 0.10
C ILE A 84 14.93 -2.41 -0.75
N LYS A 85 14.31 -3.57 -0.54
CA LYS A 85 14.48 -4.74 -1.40
C LYS A 85 13.35 -4.76 -2.42
N TRP A 86 13.72 -4.69 -3.69
CA TRP A 86 12.76 -4.83 -4.79
C TRP A 86 12.63 -6.30 -5.15
N PHE A 87 11.41 -6.79 -5.13
CA PHE A 87 11.07 -8.17 -5.41
C PHE A 87 10.15 -8.20 -6.63
N CYS A 88 10.72 -8.57 -7.79
CA CYS A 88 9.98 -8.66 -9.05
C CYS A 88 9.25 -10.00 -9.11
N ASP A 89 7.95 -9.99 -8.77
CA ASP A 89 7.13 -11.20 -8.77
C ASP A 89 5.63 -10.85 -8.83
N ASP A 90 4.80 -11.83 -9.16
CA ASP A 90 3.35 -11.69 -9.17
C ASP A 90 2.77 -12.00 -7.77
N MET A 91 2.13 -11.02 -7.17
CA MET A 91 1.44 -11.24 -5.90
C MET A 91 0.28 -12.25 -6.01
N MET A 92 -0.19 -12.56 -7.23
CA MET A 92 -1.23 -13.56 -7.48
C MET A 92 -0.68 -14.99 -7.50
N SER A 93 0.64 -15.19 -7.57
CA SER A 93 1.24 -16.52 -7.58
C SER A 93 1.02 -17.26 -6.25
N ASP A 94 0.93 -18.59 -6.32
CA ASP A 94 0.64 -19.44 -5.15
C ASP A 94 1.84 -19.52 -4.18
N ASP A 95 3.06 -19.39 -4.70
CA ASP A 95 4.30 -19.52 -3.95
C ASP A 95 4.81 -18.20 -3.34
N ILE A 96 4.15 -17.06 -3.61
CA ILE A 96 4.57 -15.74 -3.17
C ILE A 96 4.72 -15.66 -1.63
N VAL A 97 3.85 -16.31 -0.87
CA VAL A 97 3.92 -16.31 0.60
C VAL A 97 5.21 -16.96 1.06
N GLY A 98 5.58 -18.12 0.51
CA GLY A 98 6.81 -18.84 0.82
C GLY A 98 8.04 -17.98 0.51
N LYS A 99 8.13 -17.44 -0.68
CA LYS A 99 9.21 -16.55 -1.13
C LYS A 99 9.41 -15.35 -0.20
N LEU A 100 8.32 -14.70 0.19
CA LEU A 100 8.38 -13.55 1.09
C LEU A 100 8.76 -13.96 2.51
N GLN A 101 8.34 -15.15 2.98
CA GLN A 101 8.73 -15.70 4.28
C GLN A 101 10.20 -16.13 4.33
N ASP A 102 10.81 -16.47 3.21
CA ASP A 102 12.26 -16.75 3.12
C ASP A 102 13.07 -15.48 3.34
N ILE A 103 12.55 -14.31 2.90
CA ILE A 103 13.18 -13.02 3.19
C ILE A 103 12.96 -12.63 4.66
N ARG A 104 11.73 -12.76 5.14
CA ARG A 104 11.35 -12.52 6.54
C ARG A 104 10.06 -13.24 6.90
N LYS A 105 10.04 -13.95 8.02
CA LYS A 105 8.88 -14.76 8.44
C LYS A 105 7.60 -13.96 8.64
N THR A 106 7.69 -12.73 9.16
CA THR A 106 6.52 -11.87 9.37
C THR A 106 6.86 -10.38 9.22
N TYR A 107 5.84 -9.59 8.92
CA TYR A 107 5.93 -8.15 8.66
C TYR A 107 5.03 -7.37 9.62
N ARG A 108 5.38 -6.12 9.89
CA ARG A 108 4.58 -5.23 10.74
C ARG A 108 3.52 -4.49 9.96
N ILE A 109 3.80 -4.15 8.71
CA ILE A 109 2.96 -3.31 7.86
C ILE A 109 2.79 -3.99 6.51
N VAL A 110 1.55 -3.99 6.00
CA VAL A 110 1.24 -4.31 4.61
C VAL A 110 0.58 -3.09 3.97
N LEU A 111 1.14 -2.65 2.86
CA LEU A 111 0.68 -1.53 2.05
C LEU A 111 0.28 -2.00 0.65
N SER A 112 -0.67 -1.32 0.00
CA SER A 112 -0.89 -1.46 -1.44
C SER A 112 -1.62 -0.25 -2.04
N ASP A 113 -1.03 0.38 -3.05
CA ASP A 113 -1.69 1.36 -3.95
C ASP A 113 -1.99 0.72 -5.33
N ILE A 114 -2.07 -0.62 -5.40
CA ILE A 114 -2.32 -1.31 -6.66
C ILE A 114 -3.68 -0.92 -7.24
N ALA A 115 -3.73 -0.75 -8.55
CA ALA A 115 -4.95 -0.49 -9.28
C ALA A 115 -5.06 -1.44 -10.48
N PRO A 116 -6.26 -1.87 -10.85
CA PRO A 116 -6.44 -2.56 -12.11
C PRO A 116 -6.15 -1.62 -13.29
N LYS A 117 -5.86 -2.19 -14.45
CA LYS A 117 -5.91 -1.44 -15.71
C LYS A 117 -7.36 -1.06 -15.93
N THR A 118 -7.66 0.24 -15.85
CA THR A 118 -9.04 0.72 -16.01
C THR A 118 -9.54 0.51 -17.43
N SER A 119 -10.69 -0.16 -17.57
CA SER A 119 -11.35 -0.42 -18.85
C SER A 119 -12.29 0.72 -19.27
N GLY A 120 -12.62 1.63 -18.34
CA GLY A 120 -13.67 2.63 -18.50
C GLY A 120 -15.05 2.13 -18.08
N ASN A 121 -15.24 0.81 -17.92
CA ASN A 121 -16.43 0.23 -17.31
C ASN A 121 -16.31 0.28 -15.78
N LYS A 122 -17.11 1.14 -15.17
CA LYS A 122 -17.02 1.41 -13.73
C LYS A 122 -17.28 0.19 -12.86
N TRP A 123 -18.16 -0.70 -13.27
CA TRP A 123 -18.45 -1.93 -12.52
C TRP A 123 -17.29 -2.92 -12.63
N LEU A 124 -16.79 -3.16 -13.84
CA LEU A 124 -15.66 -4.07 -14.07
C LEU A 124 -14.39 -3.59 -13.34
N ASP A 125 -14.08 -2.29 -13.44
CA ASP A 125 -12.91 -1.71 -12.75
C ASP A 125 -13.04 -1.86 -11.23
N GLN A 126 -14.24 -1.75 -10.67
CA GLN A 126 -14.51 -1.94 -9.26
C GLN A 126 -14.32 -3.40 -8.84
N GLN A 127 -14.85 -4.36 -9.61
CA GLN A 127 -14.67 -5.80 -9.32
C GLN A 127 -13.19 -6.20 -9.36
N GLN A 128 -12.46 -5.75 -10.36
CA GLN A 128 -11.02 -6.00 -10.45
C GLN A 128 -10.25 -5.39 -9.27
N SER A 129 -10.61 -4.17 -8.85
CA SER A 129 -10.00 -3.53 -7.68
C SER A 129 -10.26 -4.33 -6.39
N LEU A 130 -11.47 -4.89 -6.25
CA LEU A 130 -11.82 -5.74 -5.09
C LEU A 130 -11.04 -7.05 -5.09
N ILE A 131 -10.88 -7.70 -6.24
CA ILE A 131 -10.07 -8.94 -6.36
C ILE A 131 -8.65 -8.67 -5.86
N LEU A 132 -8.02 -7.60 -6.34
CA LEU A 132 -6.67 -7.21 -5.92
C LEU A 132 -6.61 -6.91 -4.41
N ALA A 133 -7.57 -6.13 -3.88
CA ALA A 133 -7.61 -5.78 -2.46
C ALA A 133 -7.86 -7.00 -1.56
N ARG A 134 -8.71 -7.96 -1.98
CA ARG A 134 -8.94 -9.23 -1.28
C ARG A 134 -7.66 -10.08 -1.26
N ARG A 135 -6.96 -10.16 -2.39
CA ARG A 135 -5.68 -10.88 -2.45
C ARG A 135 -4.65 -10.29 -1.50
N VAL A 136 -4.52 -8.96 -1.44
CA VAL A 136 -3.62 -8.31 -0.46
C VAL A 136 -4.04 -8.60 0.99
N LEU A 137 -5.34 -8.71 1.28
CA LEU A 137 -5.84 -9.07 2.61
C LEU A 137 -5.48 -10.53 2.97
N GLU A 138 -5.59 -11.48 2.04
CA GLU A 138 -5.17 -12.88 2.21
C GLU A 138 -3.67 -12.98 2.49
N LEU A 139 -2.85 -12.27 1.70
CA LEU A 139 -1.41 -12.19 1.91
C LEU A 139 -1.08 -11.58 3.27
N ALA A 140 -1.81 -10.53 3.66
CA ALA A 140 -1.67 -9.92 4.98
C ALA A 140 -2.00 -10.90 6.11
N ALA A 141 -3.00 -11.76 5.95
CA ALA A 141 -3.34 -12.79 6.95
C ALA A 141 -2.22 -13.81 7.17
N SER A 142 -1.46 -14.13 6.12
CA SER A 142 -0.33 -15.07 6.18
C SER A 142 0.97 -14.43 6.67
N LEU A 143 1.17 -13.14 6.37
CA LEU A 143 2.46 -12.45 6.50
C LEU A 143 2.52 -11.45 7.65
N LEU A 144 1.38 -10.89 8.11
CA LEU A 144 1.39 -9.96 9.23
C LEU A 144 1.66 -10.67 10.55
N LYS A 145 2.47 -10.06 11.38
CA LYS A 145 2.55 -10.41 12.80
C LYS A 145 1.34 -9.85 13.56
N LYS A 146 1.04 -10.42 14.71
CA LYS A 146 0.03 -9.89 15.65
C LYS A 146 0.25 -8.39 15.87
N ASP A 147 -0.83 -7.64 15.95
CA ASP A 147 -0.84 -6.17 16.06
C ASP A 147 -0.24 -5.43 14.86
N GLY A 148 -0.05 -6.10 13.73
CA GLY A 148 0.35 -5.48 12.47
C GLY A 148 -0.73 -4.57 11.89
N ASN A 149 -0.35 -3.75 10.91
CA ASN A 149 -1.26 -2.80 10.26
C ASN A 149 -1.32 -3.04 8.75
N PHE A 150 -2.44 -2.64 8.17
CA PHE A 150 -2.80 -2.88 6.78
C PHE A 150 -3.36 -1.58 6.19
N TYR A 151 -2.89 -1.18 5.01
CA TYR A 151 -3.41 0.01 4.32
C TYR A 151 -3.45 -0.25 2.83
N VAL A 152 -4.66 -0.40 2.27
CA VAL A 152 -4.86 -0.82 0.90
C VAL A 152 -5.87 0.05 0.18
N LYS A 153 -5.60 0.34 -1.10
CA LYS A 153 -6.54 0.98 -2.01
C LYS A 153 -7.63 0.00 -2.46
N VAL A 154 -8.84 0.52 -2.58
CA VAL A 154 -9.97 -0.15 -3.19
C VAL A 154 -10.89 0.88 -3.84
N PHE A 155 -11.64 0.51 -4.87
CA PHE A 155 -12.66 1.37 -5.46
C PHE A 155 -14.01 1.15 -4.74
N GLU A 156 -14.66 2.25 -4.35
CA GLU A 156 -16.02 2.21 -3.82
C GLU A 156 -17.01 1.71 -4.87
N GLY A 157 -17.96 0.89 -4.43
CA GLY A 157 -19.02 0.31 -5.22
C GLY A 157 -19.82 -0.72 -4.44
N GLU A 158 -20.56 -1.57 -5.12
CA GLU A 158 -21.58 -2.46 -4.56
C GLU A 158 -21.02 -3.38 -3.45
N ASP A 159 -19.92 -4.09 -3.72
CA ASP A 159 -19.33 -5.06 -2.77
C ASP A 159 -18.28 -4.46 -1.83
N PHE A 160 -18.12 -3.14 -1.81
CA PHE A 160 -17.13 -2.47 -0.96
C PHE A 160 -17.37 -2.72 0.52
N LYS A 161 -18.64 -2.74 0.95
CA LYS A 161 -19.02 -3.00 2.34
C LYS A 161 -18.55 -4.39 2.80
N ASP A 162 -18.75 -5.41 1.99
CA ASP A 162 -18.36 -6.79 2.32
C ASP A 162 -16.84 -6.94 2.47
N PHE A 163 -16.09 -6.23 1.64
CA PHE A 163 -14.63 -6.15 1.81
C PHE A 163 -14.24 -5.49 3.14
N VAL A 164 -14.85 -4.35 3.48
CA VAL A 164 -14.61 -3.66 4.75
C VAL A 164 -14.96 -4.55 5.95
N ASP A 165 -16.06 -5.28 5.87
CA ASP A 165 -16.48 -6.22 6.92
C ASP A 165 -15.49 -7.39 7.07
N SER A 166 -14.91 -7.88 5.96
CA SER A 166 -13.84 -8.87 5.99
C SER A 166 -12.58 -8.33 6.69
N VAL A 167 -12.21 -7.07 6.43
CA VAL A 167 -11.10 -6.42 7.15
C VAL A 167 -11.41 -6.26 8.64
N ARG A 168 -12.65 -5.91 9.02
CA ARG A 168 -13.09 -5.79 10.43
C ARG A 168 -12.97 -7.09 11.21
N LYS A 169 -13.19 -8.24 10.56
CA LYS A 169 -12.99 -9.56 11.19
C LYS A 169 -11.53 -9.77 11.58
N SER A 170 -10.59 -9.27 10.79
CA SER A 170 -9.15 -9.51 10.94
C SER A 170 -8.41 -8.45 11.78
N PHE A 171 -8.96 -7.24 11.95
CA PHE A 171 -8.28 -6.13 12.63
C PHE A 171 -9.09 -5.57 13.80
N LYS A 172 -8.39 -5.05 14.82
CA LYS A 172 -9.01 -4.44 16.02
C LYS A 172 -9.78 -3.16 15.68
N THR A 173 -9.23 -2.35 14.78
CA THR A 173 -9.88 -1.12 14.31
C THR A 173 -9.73 -1.00 12.80
N VAL A 174 -10.78 -0.50 12.13
CA VAL A 174 -10.80 -0.27 10.69
C VAL A 174 -11.29 1.15 10.41
N LYS A 175 -10.60 1.86 9.53
CA LYS A 175 -10.98 3.20 9.07
C LYS A 175 -10.96 3.25 7.55
N ILE A 176 -11.95 3.93 6.98
CA ILE A 176 -11.97 4.28 5.56
C ILE A 176 -11.35 5.67 5.44
N VAL A 177 -10.37 5.79 4.55
CA VAL A 177 -9.59 7.03 4.34
C VAL A 177 -9.74 7.47 2.90
N LYS A 178 -10.21 8.70 2.70
CA LYS A 178 -10.21 9.38 1.38
C LYS A 178 -9.15 10.48 1.42
N PRO A 179 -7.95 10.26 0.83
CA PRO A 179 -6.92 11.30 0.80
C PRO A 179 -7.36 12.51 -0.02
N LYS A 180 -6.99 13.71 0.41
CA LYS A 180 -7.21 14.96 -0.35
C LYS A 180 -6.41 14.99 -1.65
N SER A 181 -5.29 14.29 -1.68
CA SER A 181 -4.45 14.10 -2.87
C SER A 181 -5.05 13.15 -3.92
N SER A 182 -6.12 12.43 -3.60
CA SER A 182 -6.91 11.70 -4.60
C SER A 182 -7.60 12.69 -5.55
N ARG A 183 -7.82 12.27 -6.80
CA ARG A 183 -8.62 13.09 -7.73
C ARG A 183 -10.07 13.14 -7.24
N SER A 184 -10.72 14.29 -7.40
CA SER A 184 -12.10 14.49 -6.95
C SER A 184 -13.09 13.50 -7.57
N GLU A 185 -12.88 13.16 -8.84
CA GLU A 185 -13.69 12.22 -9.60
C GLU A 185 -13.37 10.74 -9.34
N SER A 186 -12.26 10.45 -8.64
CA SER A 186 -11.84 9.07 -8.36
C SER A 186 -12.71 8.44 -7.29
N ARG A 187 -13.13 7.20 -7.53
CA ARG A 187 -13.82 6.36 -6.54
C ARG A 187 -12.85 5.63 -5.61
N GLU A 188 -11.56 5.89 -5.73
CA GLU A 188 -10.57 5.28 -4.85
C GLU A 188 -10.75 5.74 -3.41
N VAL A 189 -10.72 4.80 -2.51
CA VAL A 189 -10.58 4.99 -1.06
C VAL A 189 -9.53 4.01 -0.55
N PHE A 190 -9.12 4.23 0.69
CA PHE A 190 -8.17 3.34 1.34
C PHE A 190 -8.79 2.76 2.60
N VAL A 191 -8.57 1.48 2.82
CA VAL A 191 -8.98 0.79 4.04
C VAL A 191 -7.76 0.62 4.93
N LEU A 192 -7.78 1.24 6.10
CA LEU A 192 -6.76 1.13 7.14
C LEU A 192 -7.24 0.17 8.21
N GLY A 193 -6.66 -1.03 8.26
CA GLY A 193 -6.80 -2.00 9.34
C GLY A 193 -5.64 -1.86 10.33
N ARG A 194 -5.94 -1.75 11.63
CA ARG A 194 -4.92 -1.62 12.67
C ARG A 194 -5.08 -2.71 13.72
N GLY A 195 -3.94 -3.27 14.13
CA GLY A 195 -3.92 -4.30 15.14
C GLY A 195 -4.48 -5.63 14.64
N TYR A 196 -3.73 -6.31 13.76
CA TYR A 196 -4.08 -7.64 13.26
C TYR A 196 -4.30 -8.61 14.42
N LYS A 197 -5.41 -9.35 14.41
CA LYS A 197 -5.88 -10.14 15.56
C LYS A 197 -5.21 -11.52 15.69
N LYS A 198 -4.46 -11.97 14.69
CA LYS A 198 -3.87 -13.30 14.56
C LYS A 198 -4.17 -14.25 15.70
#